data_f5b6cf9c7652273c928eb197ea21ff8e
#
_entry.id   f5b6cf9c7652273c928eb197ea21ff8e
#
_cell.length_a   1.000
_cell.length_b   1.000
_cell.length_c   1.000
_cell.angle_alpha   90.00
_cell.angle_beta   90.00
_cell.angle_gamma   90.00
#
_symmetry.space_group_name_H-M   'P 1'
#
loop_
_entity.id
_entity.type
_entity.pdbx_description
1 polymer ?
#
loop_
_entity_poly.entity_id
_entity_poly.type
_entity_poly.pdbx_seq_one_letter_code
_entity_poly.pdbx_strand_id
1 'polypeptide(L)'
;AGAQTPTLTVSQSVLPAAQATTVTVVGTSYLVPPHSSDKNVFGGVYVMFGWVQPGSTWGPSSRNGANSNGQFGITYSYAGVNRGADTRDDGSGLNRFVAFTQGEVNDGTTAFAMSMDPAFPDNSRGNWTTTITVPGSTYQWVDPATNMTNTVDCLQVQCGIYTIGAHGKASATNERFTPISFSTGAGAPVTIPPNAPSNPGGSTGPGQTGAGQT
;
A
#
# COMPACT_ATOMS: atom_id res chain seq x y z
N ALA A 1 -18.82 9.97 -20.15
CA ALA A 1 -18.02 10.36 -18.99
C ALA A 1 -16.76 9.49 -18.97
N GLY A 2 -15.60 10.10 -18.97
CA GLY A 2 -14.36 9.37 -18.88
C GLY A 2 -14.26 8.62 -17.55
N ALA A 3 -13.51 7.50 -17.55
CA ALA A 3 -13.28 6.74 -16.33
C ALA A 3 -12.58 7.64 -15.29
N GLN A 4 -13.19 7.76 -14.12
CA GLN A 4 -12.60 8.54 -13.04
C GLN A 4 -11.43 7.77 -12.43
N THR A 5 -10.28 8.42 -12.35
CA THR A 5 -9.12 7.87 -11.67
C THR A 5 -9.17 8.26 -10.19
N PRO A 6 -9.08 7.31 -9.27
CA PRO A 6 -9.00 7.62 -7.85
C PRO A 6 -7.76 8.46 -7.52
N THR A 7 -7.87 9.28 -6.49
CA THR A 7 -6.73 10.04 -5.96
C THR A 7 -6.37 9.53 -4.58
N LEU A 8 -5.08 9.52 -4.31
CA LEU A 8 -4.52 9.12 -3.03
C LEU A 8 -3.56 10.21 -2.58
N THR A 9 -3.89 10.88 -1.48
CA THR A 9 -3.10 12.00 -0.97
C THR A 9 -2.69 11.75 0.47
N VAL A 10 -1.57 12.36 0.86
CA VAL A 10 -1.05 12.28 2.22
C VAL A 10 -0.84 13.68 2.78
N SER A 11 -0.97 13.82 4.08
CA SER A 11 -0.82 15.11 4.77
C SER A 11 0.61 15.65 4.72
N GLN A 12 1.59 14.76 4.66
CA GLN A 12 3.00 15.10 4.54
C GLN A 12 3.68 14.13 3.60
N SER A 13 4.42 14.63 2.64
CA SER A 13 5.14 13.79 1.67
C SER A 13 6.66 13.73 1.95
N VAL A 14 7.15 14.51 2.89
CA VAL A 14 8.54 14.50 3.35
C VAL A 14 8.55 14.21 4.84
N LEU A 15 9.16 13.11 5.24
CA LEU A 15 9.15 12.64 6.61
C LEU A 15 10.59 12.48 7.14
N PRO A 16 10.79 12.56 8.46
CA PRO A 16 12.10 12.28 9.03
C PRO A 16 12.45 10.81 8.86
N ALA A 17 13.70 10.55 8.45
CA ALA A 17 14.17 9.20 8.19
C ALA A 17 14.31 8.36 9.47
N ALA A 18 14.65 9.00 10.59
CA ALA A 18 15.09 8.31 11.80
C ALA A 18 13.99 8.05 12.80
N GLN A 19 12.75 8.43 12.51
CA GLN A 19 11.65 8.27 13.46
C GLN A 19 10.33 7.97 12.76
N ALA A 20 9.43 7.35 13.51
CA ALA A 20 8.09 7.09 13.03
C ALA A 20 7.27 8.39 12.94
N THR A 21 6.43 8.48 11.92
CA THR A 21 5.52 9.62 11.74
C THR A 21 4.16 9.11 11.31
N THR A 22 3.11 9.58 11.97
CA THR A 22 1.74 9.27 11.56
C THR A 22 1.27 10.33 10.58
N VAL A 23 0.83 9.90 9.42
CA VAL A 23 0.29 10.78 8.37
C VAL A 23 -1.19 10.49 8.14
N THR A 24 -1.93 11.51 7.75
CA THR A 24 -3.31 11.35 7.31
C THR A 24 -3.31 11.03 5.83
N VAL A 25 -4.10 10.03 5.46
CA VAL A 25 -4.21 9.54 4.09
C VAL A 25 -5.65 9.69 3.63
N VAL A 26 -5.83 10.29 2.47
CA VAL A 26 -7.16 10.53 1.91
C VAL A 26 -7.26 9.87 0.53
N GLY A 27 -8.28 9.05 0.37
CA GLY A 27 -8.65 8.47 -0.91
C GLY A 27 -9.93 9.10 -1.43
N THR A 28 -9.97 9.43 -2.71
CA THR A 28 -11.13 10.05 -3.34
C THR A 28 -11.50 9.32 -4.62
N SER A 29 -12.78 9.11 -4.83
CA SER A 29 -13.35 8.49 -6.03
C SER A 29 -12.86 7.08 -6.28
N TYR A 30 -12.66 6.32 -5.21
CA TYR A 30 -12.30 4.91 -5.33
C TYR A 30 -13.46 4.10 -5.90
N LEU A 31 -13.14 3.15 -6.75
CA LEU A 31 -14.15 2.32 -7.40
C LEU A 31 -14.79 1.37 -6.40
N VAL A 32 -16.12 1.48 -6.25
CA VAL A 32 -16.92 0.58 -5.43
C VAL A 32 -17.63 -0.38 -6.37
N PRO A 33 -17.41 -1.69 -6.24
CA PRO A 33 -18.09 -2.67 -7.10
C PRO A 33 -19.60 -2.60 -6.95
N PRO A 34 -20.37 -2.84 -8.01
CA PRO A 34 -21.80 -2.64 -8.00
C PRO A 34 -22.57 -3.57 -7.07
N HIS A 35 -22.04 -4.59 -6.49
CA HIS A 35 -22.78 -5.48 -5.61
C HIS A 35 -22.00 -6.41 -4.80
N SER A 36 -22.61 -6.65 -4.01
CA SER A 36 -23.17 -7.79 -3.31
C SER A 36 -22.40 -9.13 -3.32
N SER A 37 -21.64 -9.45 -4.32
CA SER A 37 -20.70 -10.56 -4.24
C SER A 37 -19.56 -10.27 -3.27
N ASP A 38 -19.31 -9.00 -2.99
CA ASP A 38 -18.27 -8.61 -2.06
C ASP A 38 -18.78 -8.36 -0.63
N LYS A 39 -20.08 -8.35 -0.44
CA LYS A 39 -20.66 -8.19 0.91
C LYS A 39 -20.27 -9.30 1.87
N ASN A 40 -20.06 -10.48 1.34
CA ASN A 40 -19.72 -11.64 2.16
C ASN A 40 -18.21 -11.85 2.32
N VAL A 41 -17.38 -10.99 1.74
CA VAL A 41 -15.93 -11.11 1.79
C VAL A 41 -15.25 -9.84 2.25
N PHE A 42 -15.98 -8.94 2.88
CA PHE A 42 -15.41 -7.69 3.41
C PHE A 42 -14.60 -6.94 2.35
N GLY A 43 -15.23 -6.63 1.22
CA GLY A 43 -14.59 -5.91 0.12
C GLY A 43 -14.13 -4.51 0.53
N GLY A 44 -13.07 -4.06 -0.09
CA GLY A 44 -12.49 -2.77 0.22
C GLY A 44 -11.09 -2.65 -0.35
N VAL A 45 -10.30 -1.79 0.27
CA VAL A 45 -8.89 -1.60 -0.07
C VAL A 45 -8.03 -1.72 1.19
N TYR A 46 -6.82 -2.24 1.02
CA TYR A 46 -5.77 -2.07 2.00
C TYR A 46 -5.01 -0.80 1.71
N VAL A 47 -4.67 -0.06 2.76
CA VAL A 47 -3.82 1.13 2.70
C VAL A 47 -2.53 0.80 3.42
N MET A 48 -1.41 0.96 2.74
CA MET A 48 -0.13 0.47 3.23
C MET A 48 0.99 1.47 2.98
N PHE A 49 2.03 1.39 3.80
CA PHE A 49 3.30 2.03 3.51
C PHE A 49 4.29 0.98 3.07
N GLY A 50 4.99 1.26 1.97
CA GLY A 50 6.05 0.39 1.52
C GLY A 50 6.61 0.78 0.17
N TRP A 51 7.34 -0.17 -0.40
CA TRP A 51 7.94 -0.04 -1.72
C TRP A 51 7.03 -0.61 -2.79
N VAL A 52 6.98 0.08 -3.93
CA VAL A 52 6.37 -0.46 -5.14
C VAL A 52 7.35 -0.30 -6.32
N GLN A 53 7.33 -1.29 -7.21
CA GLN A 53 8.12 -1.24 -8.42
C GLN A 53 7.66 -0.07 -9.29
N PRO A 54 8.58 0.70 -9.89
CA PRO A 54 8.18 1.74 -10.84
C PRO A 54 7.37 1.19 -12.01
N GLY A 55 6.40 1.98 -12.45
CA GLY A 55 5.51 1.60 -13.54
C GLY A 55 4.10 1.29 -13.05
N SER A 56 3.29 0.73 -13.93
CA SER A 56 1.86 0.50 -13.68
C SER A 56 1.48 -0.96 -13.40
N THR A 57 2.45 -1.87 -13.38
CA THR A 57 2.19 -3.32 -13.27
C THR A 57 2.64 -3.91 -11.93
N TRP A 58 2.79 -3.06 -10.91
CA TRP A 58 3.28 -3.51 -9.62
C TRP A 58 2.21 -4.21 -8.76
N GLY A 59 0.96 -3.83 -8.92
CA GLY A 59 -0.11 -4.28 -8.02
C GLY A 59 -0.69 -5.65 -8.36
N PRO A 60 -1.45 -6.25 -7.44
CA PRO A 60 -1.97 -7.61 -7.60
C PRO A 60 -2.84 -7.82 -8.83
N SER A 61 -3.47 -6.77 -9.37
CA SER A 61 -4.27 -6.88 -10.59
C SER A 61 -3.45 -7.25 -11.82
N SER A 62 -2.15 -7.01 -11.77
CA SER A 62 -1.23 -7.35 -12.85
C SER A 62 -0.69 -8.77 -12.74
N ARG A 63 -1.11 -9.50 -11.73
CA ARG A 63 -0.71 -10.90 -11.56
C ARG A 63 -1.40 -11.77 -12.60
N ASN A 64 -0.62 -12.41 -13.44
CA ASN A 64 -1.13 -13.23 -14.54
C ASN A 64 -0.32 -14.53 -14.64
N GLY A 65 -0.67 -15.50 -13.83
CA GLY A 65 0.04 -16.79 -13.79
C GLY A 65 1.36 -16.75 -13.05
N ALA A 66 2.18 -17.75 -13.24
CA ALA A 66 3.39 -17.96 -12.46
C ALA A 66 4.54 -16.98 -12.75
N ASN A 67 4.50 -16.33 -13.90
CA ASN A 67 5.57 -15.44 -14.34
C ASN A 67 5.20 -13.96 -14.28
N SER A 68 4.27 -13.64 -13.44
CA SER A 68 3.61 -12.36 -13.56
C SER A 68 4.15 -11.32 -12.61
N ASN A 69 4.00 -10.09 -13.04
CA ASN A 69 4.12 -8.92 -12.18
C ASN A 69 3.03 -8.96 -11.09
N GLY A 70 3.06 -8.01 -10.20
CA GLY A 70 2.01 -7.87 -9.20
C GLY A 70 2.06 -8.89 -8.09
N GLN A 71 3.26 -9.26 -7.64
CA GLN A 71 3.45 -10.20 -6.54
C GLN A 71 4.12 -9.55 -5.35
N PHE A 72 3.58 -9.84 -4.17
CA PHE A 72 4.20 -9.42 -2.91
C PHE A 72 5.62 -9.97 -2.81
N GLY A 73 6.55 -9.08 -2.44
CA GLY A 73 7.95 -9.41 -2.33
C GLY A 73 8.73 -9.33 -3.63
N ILE A 74 8.05 -9.14 -4.76
CA ILE A 74 8.68 -9.03 -6.08
C ILE A 74 8.44 -7.65 -6.67
N THR A 75 7.21 -7.18 -6.68
CA THR A 75 6.85 -5.89 -7.27
C THR A 75 6.34 -4.88 -6.25
N TYR A 76 6.01 -5.33 -5.06
CA TYR A 76 5.65 -4.46 -3.94
C TYR A 76 5.88 -5.18 -2.62
N SER A 77 6.06 -4.41 -1.57
CA SER A 77 6.08 -4.91 -0.19
C SER A 77 5.56 -3.82 0.74
N TYR A 78 5.22 -4.20 1.95
CA TYR A 78 4.71 -3.25 2.93
C TYR A 78 5.31 -3.52 4.30
N ALA A 79 5.32 -2.48 5.13
CA ALA A 79 5.86 -2.55 6.47
C ALA A 79 5.06 -3.55 7.33
N GLY A 80 5.78 -4.32 8.13
CA GLY A 80 5.19 -5.31 9.01
C GLY A 80 5.96 -6.61 9.01
N VAL A 81 6.28 -7.11 10.19
CA VAL A 81 7.10 -8.33 10.32
C VAL A 81 6.28 -9.60 10.27
N ASN A 82 4.99 -9.50 10.45
CA ASN A 82 4.13 -10.67 10.43
C ASN A 82 2.95 -10.38 9.49
N ARG A 83 3.12 -10.78 8.25
CA ARG A 83 2.00 -10.74 7.32
C ARG A 83 1.16 -12.00 7.37
N GLY A 84 1.45 -12.86 8.29
CA GLY A 84 0.73 -14.04 8.66
C GLY A 84 -0.51 -14.31 7.87
N ALA A 85 -1.54 -14.29 8.37
CA ALA A 85 -2.74 -14.62 7.69
C ALA A 85 -3.33 -13.47 6.93
N ASP A 86 -3.05 -12.26 7.28
CA ASP A 86 -3.92 -11.23 6.81
C ASP A 86 -3.29 -9.87 6.97
N THR A 87 -3.43 -9.07 5.94
CA THR A 87 -2.95 -7.71 5.92
C THR A 87 -4.01 -6.73 6.41
N ARG A 88 -4.93 -7.20 7.22
CA ARG A 88 -5.92 -6.33 7.80
C ARG A 88 -5.30 -5.37 8.81
N ASP A 89 -6.09 -4.38 9.15
CA ASP A 89 -5.75 -3.43 10.19
C ASP A 89 -5.68 -4.17 11.54
N ASP A 90 -4.48 -4.33 12.06
CA ASP A 90 -4.22 -4.98 13.34
C ASP A 90 -4.12 -3.99 14.51
N GLY A 91 -4.41 -2.72 14.25
CA GLY A 91 -4.29 -1.66 15.25
C GLY A 91 -2.91 -1.06 15.37
N SER A 92 -1.90 -1.60 14.67
CA SER A 92 -0.54 -1.04 14.72
C SER A 92 -0.40 0.30 14.00
N GLY A 93 -1.30 0.58 13.06
CA GLY A 93 -1.21 1.76 12.21
C GLY A 93 -0.31 1.59 11.00
N LEU A 94 0.38 0.47 10.87
CA LEU A 94 1.24 0.21 9.70
C LEU A 94 0.43 -0.11 8.45
N ASN A 95 -0.70 -0.76 8.63
CA ASN A 95 -1.62 -1.12 7.54
C ASN A 95 -3.05 -0.83 7.97
N ARG A 96 -3.88 -0.41 7.02
CA ARG A 96 -5.29 -0.16 7.27
C ARG A 96 -6.15 -0.91 6.28
N PHE A 97 -7.32 -1.31 6.73
CA PHE A 97 -8.39 -1.81 5.89
C PHE A 97 -9.51 -0.78 5.81
N VAL A 98 -9.89 -0.41 4.59
CA VAL A 98 -11.01 0.49 4.34
C VAL A 98 -12.08 -0.27 3.59
N ALA A 99 -13.20 -0.54 4.25
CA ALA A 99 -14.31 -1.28 3.65
C ALA A 99 -15.09 -0.41 2.65
N PHE A 100 -15.69 -1.06 1.66
CA PHE A 100 -16.56 -0.34 0.72
C PHE A 100 -17.81 0.22 1.40
N THR A 101 -18.35 -0.49 2.38
CA THR A 101 -19.57 -0.06 3.07
C THR A 101 -19.44 -0.22 4.57
N GLN A 102 -20.21 0.58 5.31
CA GLN A 102 -20.20 0.55 6.77
C GLN A 102 -20.57 -0.82 7.36
N GLY A 103 -21.42 -1.58 6.67
CA GLY A 103 -21.82 -2.89 7.16
C GLY A 103 -20.72 -3.95 7.13
N GLU A 104 -19.63 -3.68 6.48
CA GLU A 104 -18.49 -4.59 6.34
C GLU A 104 -17.38 -4.33 7.35
N VAL A 105 -17.61 -3.44 8.31
CA VAL A 105 -16.59 -3.03 9.29
C VAL A 105 -16.57 -3.95 10.52
N ASN A 106 -17.36 -5.01 10.55
CA ASN A 106 -17.58 -5.80 11.76
C ASN A 106 -16.83 -7.14 11.79
N ASP A 107 -15.59 -7.15 11.40
CA ASP A 107 -14.78 -8.37 11.47
C ASP A 107 -13.90 -8.46 12.73
N GLY A 108 -14.08 -7.52 13.65
CA GLY A 108 -13.30 -7.49 14.89
C GLY A 108 -12.01 -6.69 14.80
N THR A 109 -11.72 -6.08 13.66
CA THR A 109 -10.56 -5.23 13.49
C THR A 109 -10.97 -3.76 13.44
N THR A 110 -9.99 -2.87 13.59
CA THR A 110 -10.21 -1.43 13.40
C THR A 110 -10.28 -1.12 11.92
N ALA A 111 -11.48 -0.98 11.41
CA ALA A 111 -11.69 -0.71 10.01
C ALA A 111 -12.43 0.61 9.81
N PHE A 112 -12.17 1.21 8.68
CA PHE A 112 -12.85 2.42 8.23
C PHE A 112 -13.73 2.05 7.04
N ALA A 113 -14.82 2.77 6.85
CA ALA A 113 -15.68 2.56 5.70
C ALA A 113 -15.63 3.76 4.77
N MET A 114 -15.79 3.51 3.48
CA MET A 114 -15.92 4.58 2.51
C MET A 114 -17.27 5.29 2.66
N SER A 115 -17.26 6.59 2.44
CA SER A 115 -18.46 7.37 2.22
C SER A 115 -18.71 7.45 0.73
N MET A 116 -19.95 7.28 0.29
CA MET A 116 -20.25 7.38 -1.13
C MET A 116 -19.98 8.78 -1.66
N ASP A 117 -19.32 8.87 -2.80
CA ASP A 117 -18.97 10.14 -3.41
C ASP A 117 -20.23 10.76 -4.02
N PRO A 118 -20.68 11.93 -3.55
CA PRO A 118 -21.90 12.56 -4.04
C PRO A 118 -21.87 12.96 -5.52
N ALA A 119 -20.67 13.04 -6.11
CA ALA A 119 -20.54 13.27 -7.55
C ALA A 119 -20.97 12.05 -8.38
N PHE A 120 -21.15 10.89 -7.72
CA PHE A 120 -21.52 9.63 -8.37
C PHE A 120 -22.76 9.06 -7.69
N PRO A 121 -23.96 9.55 -8.05
CA PRO A 121 -25.19 9.14 -7.37
C PRO A 121 -25.57 7.68 -7.53
N ASP A 122 -24.90 6.94 -8.40
CA ASP A 122 -25.07 5.49 -8.55
C ASP A 122 -24.26 4.68 -7.50
N ASN A 123 -23.61 5.35 -6.55
CA ASN A 123 -22.78 4.74 -5.51
C ASN A 123 -21.59 3.93 -6.07
N SER A 124 -21.11 4.30 -7.23
CA SER A 124 -19.98 3.61 -7.87
C SER A 124 -18.62 4.08 -7.38
N ARG A 125 -18.57 5.14 -6.61
CA ARG A 125 -17.32 5.72 -6.10
C ARG A 125 -17.43 6.06 -4.63
N GLY A 126 -16.33 5.85 -3.91
CA GLY A 126 -16.26 6.13 -2.49
C GLY A 126 -15.05 6.97 -2.12
N ASN A 127 -15.22 7.77 -1.06
CA ASN A 127 -14.16 8.58 -0.45
C ASN A 127 -13.88 8.07 0.96
N TRP A 128 -12.64 8.19 1.39
CA TRP A 128 -12.26 7.73 2.72
C TRP A 128 -11.06 8.53 3.25
N THR A 129 -10.91 8.51 4.56
CA THR A 129 -9.77 9.11 5.25
C THR A 129 -9.33 8.17 6.36
N THR A 130 -8.02 7.95 6.48
CA THR A 130 -7.46 7.18 7.56
C THR A 130 -6.07 7.72 7.93
N THR A 131 -5.38 7.04 8.82
CA THR A 131 -4.01 7.38 9.18
C THR A 131 -3.10 6.18 8.99
N ILE A 132 -1.86 6.43 8.63
CA ILE A 132 -0.81 5.42 8.53
C ILE A 132 0.38 5.89 9.34
N THR A 133 0.95 5.00 10.14
CA THR A 133 2.20 5.24 10.83
C THR A 133 3.34 4.73 9.95
N VAL A 134 4.13 5.68 9.44
CA VAL A 134 5.32 5.36 8.66
C VAL A 134 6.47 5.15 9.63
N PRO A 135 7.11 3.98 9.64
CA PRO A 135 8.10 3.66 10.69
C PRO A 135 9.42 4.43 10.59
N GLY A 136 9.65 5.10 9.50
CA GLY A 136 10.90 5.77 9.17
C GLY A 136 11.32 5.38 7.76
N SER A 137 12.59 5.63 7.43
CA SER A 137 13.09 5.34 6.08
C SER A 137 13.38 3.86 5.85
N THR A 138 13.37 3.03 6.89
CA THR A 138 13.56 1.58 6.76
C THR A 138 12.39 0.84 7.34
N TYR A 139 12.05 -0.29 6.74
CA TYR A 139 11.06 -1.20 7.28
C TYR A 139 11.43 -2.64 6.95
N GLN A 140 10.79 -3.57 7.66
CA GLN A 140 10.99 -5.00 7.46
C GLN A 140 9.71 -5.65 6.96
N TRP A 141 9.86 -6.69 6.18
CA TRP A 141 8.79 -7.59 5.76
C TRP A 141 9.28 -9.02 5.75
N VAL A 142 8.37 -9.98 5.88
CA VAL A 142 8.70 -11.39 5.90
C VAL A 142 8.24 -12.05 4.61
N ASP A 143 9.16 -12.75 3.96
CA ASP A 143 8.85 -13.52 2.75
C ASP A 143 8.03 -14.76 3.16
N PRO A 144 6.80 -14.91 2.65
CA PRO A 144 5.97 -16.05 3.03
C PRO A 144 6.48 -17.39 2.50
N ALA A 145 7.28 -17.38 1.45
CA ALA A 145 7.81 -18.61 0.87
C ALA A 145 9.02 -19.15 1.63
N THR A 146 9.86 -18.26 2.15
CA THR A 146 11.12 -18.64 2.80
C THR A 146 11.11 -18.35 4.30
N ASN A 147 10.12 -17.62 4.79
CA ASN A 147 10.03 -17.14 6.17
C ASN A 147 11.23 -16.28 6.59
N MET A 148 11.91 -15.68 5.64
CA MET A 148 13.05 -14.81 5.88
C MET A 148 12.60 -13.36 6.01
N THR A 149 13.24 -12.64 6.93
CA THR A 149 12.99 -11.22 7.14
C THR A 149 13.87 -10.41 6.20
N ASN A 150 13.26 -9.51 5.48
CA ASN A 150 13.93 -8.60 4.55
C ASN A 150 13.79 -7.17 5.04
N THR A 151 14.79 -6.35 4.77
CA THR A 151 14.78 -4.94 5.11
C THR A 151 14.81 -4.11 3.83
N VAL A 152 13.96 -3.10 3.77
CA VAL A 152 13.91 -2.14 2.68
C VAL A 152 14.38 -0.79 3.19
N ASP A 153 15.28 -0.16 2.46
CA ASP A 153 15.77 1.19 2.74
C ASP A 153 15.17 2.17 1.73
N CYS A 154 14.24 2.97 2.20
CA CYS A 154 13.53 3.96 1.38
C CYS A 154 14.40 5.18 1.02
N LEU A 155 15.65 5.23 1.48
CA LEU A 155 16.64 6.19 0.98
C LEU A 155 17.28 5.70 -0.33
N GLN A 156 17.09 4.43 -0.65
CA GLN A 156 17.68 3.80 -1.84
C GLN A 156 16.62 3.43 -2.88
N VAL A 157 15.41 3.11 -2.45
CA VAL A 157 14.29 2.77 -3.34
C VAL A 157 13.10 3.67 -3.03
N GLN A 158 12.23 3.86 -4.01
CA GLN A 158 11.07 4.71 -3.83
C GLN A 158 9.99 4.01 -3.02
N CYS A 159 9.73 4.52 -1.84
CA CYS A 159 8.61 4.09 -0.99
C CYS A 159 7.51 5.14 -1.00
N GLY A 160 6.35 4.74 -0.51
CA GLY A 160 5.22 5.65 -0.37
C GLY A 160 4.01 4.96 0.24
N ILE A 161 2.91 5.67 0.23
CA ILE A 161 1.62 5.12 0.60
C ILE A 161 0.96 4.57 -0.65
N TYR A 162 0.39 3.38 -0.56
CA TYR A 162 -0.31 2.79 -1.69
C TYR A 162 -1.54 2.02 -1.25
N THR A 163 -2.41 1.78 -2.20
CA THR A 163 -3.63 1.01 -1.98
C THR A 163 -3.69 -0.17 -2.95
N ILE A 164 -4.24 -1.28 -2.47
CA ILE A 164 -4.54 -2.47 -3.27
C ILE A 164 -5.91 -2.99 -2.86
N GLY A 165 -6.52 -3.81 -3.72
CA GLY A 165 -7.78 -4.46 -3.38
C GLY A 165 -7.64 -5.41 -2.19
N ALA A 166 -8.60 -5.37 -1.28
CA ALA A 166 -8.57 -6.18 -0.08
C ALA A 166 -9.04 -7.62 -0.32
N HIS A 167 -8.58 -8.53 0.54
CA HIS A 167 -9.04 -9.92 0.60
C HIS A 167 -8.92 -10.67 -0.73
N GLY A 168 -7.85 -10.41 -1.47
CA GLY A 168 -7.59 -11.08 -2.75
C GLY A 168 -8.44 -10.58 -3.92
N LYS A 169 -9.26 -9.55 -3.72
CA LYS A 169 -10.07 -8.95 -4.78
C LYS A 169 -9.32 -7.81 -5.44
N ALA A 170 -8.43 -8.15 -6.33
CA ALA A 170 -7.59 -7.17 -7.01
C ALA A 170 -8.43 -6.19 -7.85
N SER A 171 -8.04 -4.93 -7.82
CA SER A 171 -8.68 -3.87 -8.59
C SER A 171 -7.62 -2.94 -9.13
N ALA A 172 -7.40 -2.97 -10.44
CA ALA A 172 -6.41 -2.10 -11.09
C ALA A 172 -6.73 -0.63 -10.86
N THR A 173 -8.00 -0.27 -10.88
CA THR A 173 -8.45 1.11 -10.70
C THR A 173 -8.07 1.64 -9.32
N ASN A 174 -8.17 0.80 -8.29
CA ASN A 174 -7.89 1.17 -6.91
C ASN A 174 -6.43 0.96 -6.50
N GLU A 175 -5.57 0.50 -7.39
CA GLU A 175 -4.14 0.42 -7.16
C GLU A 175 -3.51 1.78 -7.42
N ARG A 176 -3.30 2.53 -6.33
CA ARG A 176 -2.76 3.88 -6.38
C ARG A 176 -1.51 3.95 -5.52
N PHE A 177 -0.60 4.82 -5.89
CA PHE A 177 0.65 5.03 -5.17
C PHE A 177 0.95 6.51 -5.06
N THR A 178 1.31 6.95 -3.84
CA THR A 178 1.74 8.32 -3.57
C THR A 178 3.11 8.27 -2.91
N PRO A 179 4.15 8.83 -3.54
CA PRO A 179 5.50 8.73 -3.02
C PRO A 179 5.69 9.50 -1.72
N ILE A 180 6.55 8.97 -0.86
CA ILE A 180 7.04 9.60 0.36
C ILE A 180 8.55 9.75 0.22
N SER A 181 9.07 10.93 0.54
CA SER A 181 10.49 11.21 0.60
C SER A 181 10.94 11.31 2.06
N PHE A 182 12.20 11.04 2.32
CA PHE A 182 12.73 11.09 3.67
C PHE A 182 13.88 12.10 3.75
N SER A 183 13.95 12.83 4.88
CA SER A 183 15.03 13.73 5.18
C SER A 183 15.91 13.15 6.30
N THR A 184 17.21 13.31 6.17
CA THR A 184 18.21 12.81 7.11
C THR A 184 18.81 13.96 7.89
N GLY A 185 18.00 14.67 8.65
CA GLY A 185 18.45 15.83 9.42
C GLY A 185 17.92 17.14 8.84
N ALA A 186 18.69 18.22 8.91
CA ALA A 186 18.27 19.56 8.51
C ALA A 186 18.40 19.82 7.01
N GLY A 187 18.81 18.83 6.23
CA GLY A 187 19.02 18.98 4.79
C GLY A 187 17.76 18.76 3.96
N ALA A 188 17.93 18.92 2.64
CA ALA A 188 16.88 18.62 1.68
C ALA A 188 16.56 17.11 1.69
N PRO A 189 15.33 16.73 1.28
CA PRO A 189 14.99 15.32 1.15
C PRO A 189 15.92 14.59 0.19
N VAL A 190 16.16 13.32 0.46
CA VAL A 190 16.94 12.47 -0.44
C VAL A 190 16.13 12.22 -1.70
N THR A 191 16.74 12.46 -2.85
CA THR A 191 16.12 12.20 -4.15
C THR A 191 16.44 10.78 -4.60
N ILE A 192 15.42 10.01 -4.90
CA ILE A 192 15.56 8.65 -5.41
C ILE A 192 15.63 8.70 -6.92
N PRO A 193 16.64 8.10 -7.56
CA PRO A 193 16.71 8.06 -9.03
C PRO A 193 15.50 7.35 -9.64
N PRO A 194 15.03 7.77 -10.83
CA PRO A 194 13.91 7.12 -11.50
C PRO A 194 14.12 5.63 -11.78
N ASN A 195 15.38 5.22 -11.91
CA ASN A 195 15.75 3.84 -12.19
C ASN A 195 16.24 3.11 -10.95
N ALA A 196 15.79 3.53 -9.75
CA ALA A 196 16.15 2.83 -8.53
C ALA A 196 15.77 1.35 -8.62
N PRO A 197 16.51 0.49 -7.93
CA PRO A 197 16.29 -0.95 -7.97
C PRO A 197 14.85 -1.34 -7.69
N SER A 198 14.40 -2.38 -8.34
CA SER A 198 12.99 -2.72 -8.38
C SER A 198 12.63 -3.99 -7.63
N ASN A 199 13.56 -4.63 -6.96
CA ASN A 199 13.24 -5.85 -6.20
C ASN A 199 13.79 -5.74 -4.78
N PRO A 200 12.96 -5.41 -3.78
CA PRO A 200 13.43 -5.25 -2.41
C PRO A 200 13.66 -6.56 -1.67
N GLY A 201 13.16 -7.67 -2.17
CA GLY A 201 13.17 -8.91 -1.38
C GLY A 201 14.19 -9.95 -1.75
N GLY A 202 14.73 -9.90 -2.89
CA GLY A 202 15.52 -11.03 -3.36
C GLY A 202 16.66 -10.69 -4.29
N SER A 203 17.01 -9.46 -4.38
CA SER A 203 18.06 -9.05 -5.31
C SER A 203 19.17 -8.29 -4.62
N THR A 204 20.21 -8.05 -5.37
CA THR A 204 21.35 -7.27 -4.92
C THR A 204 21.14 -5.76 -5.08
N GLY A 205 19.92 -5.32 -5.30
CA GLY A 205 19.65 -3.91 -5.45
C GLY A 205 19.99 -3.11 -4.21
N PRO A 206 20.45 -1.87 -4.36
CA PRO A 206 20.71 -1.00 -3.21
C PRO A 206 19.46 -0.83 -2.36
N GLY A 207 19.66 -0.70 -1.08
CA GLY A 207 18.56 -0.57 -0.15
C GLY A 207 17.93 -1.89 0.26
N GLN A 208 18.43 -2.98 -0.28
CA GLN A 208 17.96 -4.30 0.08
C GLN A 208 18.95 -5.01 0.97
N THR A 209 18.44 -5.54 2.03
CA THR A 209 19.22 -6.37 2.93
C THR A 209 18.55 -7.74 3.07
N GLY A 210 17.80 -8.10 2.06
CA GLY A 210 17.08 -9.35 2.06
C GLY A 210 17.96 -10.55 1.89
N ALA A 211 17.45 -11.66 2.30
CA ALA A 211 18.18 -12.90 2.27
C ALA A 211 18.46 -13.44 0.88
N GLY A 212 17.83 -12.94 -0.12
CA GLY A 212 18.06 -13.36 -1.48
C GLY A 212 19.24 -12.70 -2.17
N GLN A 213 20.10 -12.09 -1.40
CA GLN A 213 21.24 -11.36 -1.94
C GLN A 213 22.35 -12.24 -2.50
N THR A 214 22.31 -13.49 -2.32
CA THR A 214 23.36 -14.42 -2.76
C THR A 214 23.13 -14.93 -4.17
#